data_0d52c259d77c0c01e8d790672e0f9039
#
_entry.id   0d52c259d77c0c01e8d790672e0f9039
#
_cell.length_a   1.000
_cell.length_b   1.000
_cell.length_c   1.000
_cell.angle_alpha   90.00
_cell.angle_beta   90.00
_cell.angle_gamma   90.00
#
_symmetry.space_group_name_H-M   'P 1'
#
loop_
_entity.id
_entity.type
_entity.pdbx_description
1 polymer ?
#
loop_
_entity_poly.entity_id
_entity_poly.type
_entity_poly.pdbx_seq_one_letter_code
_entity_poly.pdbx_strand_id
1 'polypeptide(L)'
;NNEYYEQVLRVITYLEKMNLMAYKLKGEKWYEIDDVQDLDIAETLFAEDEEELGLYQRRYGGYWRFPKLKDFCYLVNPYFPNKRMLSELKSNFPMLVSQYPSGLDIQNLLAAKMFGCDPAEILVGNGAAELIKALFSILPGKVGIIYPTFNEYPERAGNRVEEFVTEDPDFQYSVAELKEFAKKVGILVLINPDNPSGHFLPQAVLLDLLAELKRNNKYLVLDESFVDFAEEEDRYSMIDSDLLQKYH
;
A
#
# COMPACT_ATOMS: atom_id res chain seq x y z
N ASN A 1 12.57 45.03 -3.73
CA ASN A 1 12.19 44.62 -2.38
C ASN A 1 11.15 43.51 -2.51
N ASN A 2 11.61 42.29 -2.31
CA ASN A 2 10.74 41.07 -2.27
C ASN A 2 10.47 40.70 -0.81
N GLU A 3 10.12 41.65 0.02
CA GLU A 3 9.74 41.34 1.40
C GLU A 3 8.22 41.25 1.50
N TYR A 4 7.75 40.17 2.11
CA TYR A 4 6.34 39.94 2.37
C TYR A 4 5.79 41.02 3.31
N TYR A 5 4.56 41.45 3.13
CA TYR A 5 3.91 42.49 3.94
C TYR A 5 3.88 42.16 5.44
N GLU A 6 3.91 40.86 5.81
CA GLU A 6 3.97 40.38 7.19
C GLU A 6 5.24 40.84 7.91
N GLN A 7 6.37 40.95 7.19
CA GLN A 7 7.60 41.46 7.77
C GLN A 7 7.46 42.95 8.12
N VAL A 8 6.78 43.69 7.30
CA VAL A 8 6.49 45.14 7.53
C VAL A 8 5.57 45.26 8.77
N LEU A 9 4.49 44.48 8.83
CA LEU A 9 3.58 44.46 9.97
C LEU A 9 4.30 44.06 11.26
N ARG A 10 5.19 43.05 11.22
CA ARG A 10 6.00 42.63 12.35
C ARG A 10 6.91 43.75 12.88
N VAL A 11 7.60 44.47 11.97
CA VAL A 11 8.47 45.57 12.35
C VAL A 11 7.66 46.73 12.96
N ILE A 12 6.53 47.11 12.36
CA ILE A 12 5.67 48.18 12.85
C ILE A 12 5.10 47.85 14.23
N THR A 13 4.70 46.60 14.46
CA THR A 13 4.20 46.12 15.76
C THR A 13 5.31 46.10 16.81
N TYR A 14 6.53 45.64 16.44
CA TYR A 14 7.68 45.64 17.31
C TYR A 14 8.10 47.02 17.75
N LEU A 15 7.96 47.99 16.85
CA LEU A 15 8.24 49.43 17.13
C LEU A 15 7.08 50.13 17.90
N GLU A 16 6.09 49.38 18.35
CA GLU A 16 4.91 49.92 19.06
C GLU A 16 4.13 50.99 18.31
N LYS A 17 4.26 51.03 16.98
CA LYS A 17 3.55 51.99 16.13
C LYS A 17 2.16 51.55 15.70
N MET A 18 1.86 50.24 15.90
CA MET A 18 0.58 49.62 15.59
C MET A 18 0.31 48.45 16.51
N ASN A 19 -0.96 48.23 16.88
CA ASN A 19 -1.42 47.01 17.52
C ASN A 19 -2.18 46.18 16.51
N LEU A 20 -1.78 44.90 16.38
CA LEU A 20 -2.52 43.91 15.62
C LEU A 20 -3.42 43.10 16.55
N MET A 21 -4.70 43.04 16.22
CA MET A 21 -5.67 42.27 16.95
C MET A 21 -5.93 40.94 16.24
N ALA A 22 -5.79 39.82 16.95
CA ALA A 22 -6.11 38.52 16.40
C ALA A 22 -7.64 38.36 16.28
N TYR A 23 -8.12 38.05 15.09
CA TYR A 23 -9.50 37.65 14.85
C TYR A 23 -9.55 36.11 14.74
N LYS A 24 -10.33 35.48 15.63
CA LYS A 24 -10.51 34.02 15.63
C LYS A 24 -11.69 33.66 14.73
N LEU A 25 -11.41 32.93 13.65
CA LEU A 25 -12.42 32.34 12.79
C LEU A 25 -13.26 31.31 13.59
N LYS A 26 -14.59 31.38 13.46
CA LYS A 26 -15.56 30.54 14.20
C LYS A 26 -16.16 29.44 13.33
N GLY A 27 -15.39 28.90 12.40
CA GLY A 27 -15.83 27.84 11.50
C GLY A 27 -15.85 28.23 10.04
N GLU A 28 -15.55 29.50 9.73
CA GLU A 28 -15.36 29.95 8.36
C GLU A 28 -14.22 29.19 7.72
N LYS A 29 -14.40 28.77 6.48
CA LYS A 29 -13.32 28.17 5.67
C LYS A 29 -12.34 29.29 5.29
N TRP A 30 -11.05 29.03 5.41
CA TRP A 30 -9.99 29.92 4.98
C TRP A 30 -8.81 29.10 4.47
N TYR A 31 -8.18 29.55 3.41
CA TYR A 31 -6.96 28.94 2.89
C TYR A 31 -6.12 30.00 2.16
N GLU A 32 -4.80 29.96 2.32
CA GLU A 32 -3.84 30.81 1.62
C GLU A 32 -3.38 30.12 0.34
N ILE A 33 -3.30 30.88 -0.74
CA ILE A 33 -2.95 30.37 -2.06
C ILE A 33 -1.66 31.03 -2.51
N ASP A 34 -0.56 30.26 -2.49
CA ASP A 34 0.76 30.69 -2.96
C ASP A 34 1.14 30.04 -4.29
N ASP A 35 0.64 28.84 -4.55
CA ASP A 35 0.93 28.07 -5.76
C ASP A 35 -0.30 27.34 -6.32
N VAL A 36 -0.09 26.59 -7.42
CA VAL A 36 -1.17 25.80 -8.07
C VAL A 36 -1.69 24.68 -7.17
N GLN A 37 -0.85 24.13 -6.28
CA GLN A 37 -1.28 23.08 -5.34
C GLN A 37 -2.19 23.69 -4.27
N ASP A 38 -1.89 24.87 -3.80
CA ASP A 38 -2.72 25.59 -2.84
C ASP A 38 -4.07 25.98 -3.43
N LEU A 39 -4.07 26.37 -4.72
CA LEU A 39 -5.33 26.62 -5.44
C LEU A 39 -6.20 25.37 -5.52
N ASP A 40 -5.63 24.23 -5.88
CA ASP A 40 -6.34 22.93 -5.93
C ASP A 40 -6.93 22.54 -4.56
N ILE A 41 -6.19 22.79 -3.49
CA ILE A 41 -6.68 22.57 -2.12
C ILE A 41 -7.82 23.54 -1.77
N ALA A 42 -7.66 24.82 -2.11
CA ALA A 42 -8.68 25.83 -1.86
C ALA A 42 -9.97 25.50 -2.62
N GLU A 43 -9.88 25.19 -3.92
CA GLU A 43 -11.02 24.77 -4.72
C GLU A 43 -11.74 23.56 -4.10
N THR A 44 -10.97 22.55 -3.64
CA THR A 44 -11.54 21.36 -2.97
C THR A 44 -12.22 21.72 -1.65
N LEU A 45 -11.60 22.58 -0.83
CA LEU A 45 -12.16 22.98 0.47
C LEU A 45 -13.44 23.82 0.35
N PHE A 46 -13.59 24.57 -0.74
CA PHE A 46 -14.72 25.47 -0.98
C PHE A 46 -15.77 24.89 -1.95
N ALA A 47 -15.53 23.68 -2.48
CA ALA A 47 -16.47 23.00 -3.36
C ALA A 47 -17.80 22.69 -2.67
N GLU A 48 -18.84 22.54 -3.47
CA GLU A 48 -20.13 21.99 -3.04
C GLU A 48 -20.06 20.46 -2.97
N ASP A 49 -20.89 19.85 -2.11
CA ASP A 49 -20.82 18.42 -1.76
C ASP A 49 -20.79 17.48 -2.98
N GLU A 50 -21.49 17.80 -4.07
CA GLU A 50 -21.56 16.96 -5.29
C GLU A 50 -20.24 16.94 -6.07
N GLU A 51 -19.42 17.98 -5.97
CA GLU A 51 -18.15 18.11 -6.70
C GLU A 51 -16.93 17.69 -5.86
N GLU A 52 -17.06 17.72 -4.54
CA GLU A 52 -15.96 17.56 -3.58
C GLU A 52 -15.19 16.25 -3.80
N LEU A 53 -15.89 15.12 -3.99
CA LEU A 53 -15.25 13.82 -4.21
C LEU A 53 -14.39 13.80 -5.47
N GLY A 54 -14.89 14.37 -6.57
CA GLY A 54 -14.15 14.46 -7.83
C GLY A 54 -12.89 15.32 -7.71
N LEU A 55 -12.93 16.37 -6.91
CA LEU A 55 -11.79 17.23 -6.63
C LEU A 55 -10.75 16.52 -5.75
N TYR A 56 -11.15 15.79 -4.70
CA TYR A 56 -10.24 14.96 -3.92
C TYR A 56 -9.54 13.91 -4.77
N GLN A 57 -10.21 13.31 -5.75
CA GLN A 57 -9.62 12.32 -6.65
C GLN A 57 -8.57 12.92 -7.60
N ARG A 58 -8.73 14.18 -7.98
CA ARG A 58 -7.82 14.90 -8.90
C ARG A 58 -6.77 15.76 -8.19
N ARG A 59 -6.73 15.75 -6.87
CA ARG A 59 -5.85 16.60 -6.05
C ARG A 59 -4.37 16.46 -6.38
N TYR A 60 -3.64 17.55 -6.19
CA TYR A 60 -2.20 17.54 -6.12
C TYR A 60 -1.71 17.25 -4.69
N GLY A 61 -0.74 16.35 -4.55
CA GLY A 61 -0.17 15.96 -3.27
C GLY A 61 -1.02 14.96 -2.47
N GLY A 62 -0.71 14.81 -1.19
CA GLY A 62 -1.33 13.81 -0.32
C GLY A 62 -2.52 14.33 0.49
N TYR A 63 -3.33 13.42 1.03
CA TYR A 63 -4.46 13.75 1.91
C TYR A 63 -4.07 14.50 3.19
N TRP A 64 -2.81 14.42 3.62
CA TRP A 64 -2.29 15.16 4.76
C TRP A 64 -2.44 16.69 4.62
N ARG A 65 -2.65 17.21 3.42
CA ARG A 65 -2.94 18.61 3.15
C ARG A 65 -4.37 19.01 3.55
N PHE A 66 -5.23 18.04 3.83
CA PHE A 66 -6.62 18.25 4.22
C PHE A 66 -6.83 17.81 5.68
N PRO A 67 -6.44 18.64 6.67
CA PRO A 67 -6.35 18.22 8.09
C PRO A 67 -7.68 17.83 8.74
N LYS A 68 -8.82 18.14 8.12
CA LYS A 68 -10.15 17.77 8.61
C LYS A 68 -10.71 16.52 7.91
N LEU A 69 -10.05 16.05 6.85
CA LEU A 69 -10.45 14.87 6.12
C LEU A 69 -10.21 13.62 6.99
N LYS A 70 -11.21 12.76 7.08
CA LYS A 70 -11.05 11.42 7.65
C LYS A 70 -10.72 10.48 6.51
N ASP A 71 -9.46 10.07 6.44
CA ASP A 71 -8.97 9.18 5.41
C ASP A 71 -9.27 7.73 5.77
N PHE A 72 -10.06 7.05 4.93
CA PHE A 72 -10.34 5.62 4.99
C PHE A 72 -9.75 4.87 3.77
N CYS A 73 -8.95 5.56 2.96
CA CYS A 73 -8.36 4.99 1.74
C CYS A 73 -6.99 4.37 1.98
N TYR A 74 -6.14 5.02 2.78
CA TYR A 74 -4.77 4.59 3.00
C TYR A 74 -4.57 3.96 4.38
N LEU A 75 -4.12 2.71 4.40
CA LEU A 75 -3.69 2.02 5.62
C LEU A 75 -2.25 2.43 5.94
N VAL A 76 -2.08 3.54 6.63
CA VAL A 76 -0.77 3.99 7.10
C VAL A 76 -0.53 3.58 8.55
N ASN A 77 0.68 3.09 8.85
CA ASN A 77 1.07 2.80 10.22
C ASN A 77 1.43 4.12 10.94
N PRO A 78 0.62 4.61 11.91
CA PRO A 78 0.88 5.87 12.60
C PRO A 78 2.10 5.82 13.54
N TYR A 79 2.63 4.63 13.81
CA TYR A 79 3.79 4.40 14.67
C TYR A 79 5.10 4.24 13.91
N PHE A 80 5.04 4.22 12.59
CA PHE A 80 6.21 4.08 11.71
C PHE A 80 6.35 5.31 10.81
N PRO A 81 7.59 5.80 10.56
CA PRO A 81 8.86 5.37 11.17
C PRO A 81 8.99 5.85 12.62
N ASN A 82 9.71 5.09 13.46
CA ASN A 82 9.93 5.47 14.84
C ASN A 82 10.88 6.69 14.97
N LYS A 83 10.94 7.28 16.18
CA LYS A 83 11.73 8.50 16.42
C LYS A 83 13.22 8.36 16.10
N ARG A 84 13.82 7.18 16.35
CA ARG A 84 15.23 6.91 16.05
C ARG A 84 15.46 6.92 14.53
N MET A 85 14.66 6.19 13.79
CA MET A 85 14.74 6.15 12.32
C MET A 85 14.54 7.53 11.69
N LEU A 86 13.55 8.30 12.18
CA LEU A 86 13.35 9.68 11.73
C LEU A 86 14.56 10.57 11.99
N SER A 87 15.23 10.42 13.16
CA SER A 87 16.44 11.17 13.49
C SER A 87 17.59 10.80 12.55
N GLU A 88 17.78 9.50 12.29
CA GLU A 88 18.81 9.00 11.36
C GLU A 88 18.58 9.50 9.93
N LEU A 89 17.34 9.43 9.44
CA LEU A 89 16.97 9.97 8.12
C LEU A 89 17.26 11.47 8.01
N LYS A 90 16.84 12.26 9.01
CA LYS A 90 17.09 13.71 9.03
C LYS A 90 18.58 14.04 9.02
N SER A 91 19.40 13.31 9.81
CA SER A 91 20.84 13.52 9.88
C SER A 91 21.56 13.22 8.58
N ASN A 92 21.07 12.24 7.83
CA ASN A 92 21.67 11.80 6.56
C ASN A 92 20.99 12.37 5.33
N PHE A 93 19.92 13.18 5.49
CA PHE A 93 19.11 13.67 4.38
C PHE A 93 19.92 14.32 3.25
N PRO A 94 20.88 15.25 3.49
CA PRO A 94 21.67 15.86 2.42
C PRO A 94 22.42 14.83 1.57
N MET A 95 22.96 13.78 2.20
CA MET A 95 23.64 12.69 1.51
C MET A 95 22.64 11.82 0.72
N LEU A 96 21.52 11.45 1.36
CA LEU A 96 20.52 10.58 0.75
C LEU A 96 19.91 11.17 -0.53
N VAL A 97 19.74 12.49 -0.60
CA VAL A 97 19.16 13.16 -1.77
C VAL A 97 20.19 13.51 -2.85
N SER A 98 21.48 13.50 -2.53
CA SER A 98 22.56 13.91 -3.45
C SER A 98 23.37 12.75 -4.02
N GLN A 99 23.23 11.55 -3.46
CA GLN A 99 23.99 10.36 -3.86
C GLN A 99 23.10 9.31 -4.50
N TYR A 100 23.67 8.49 -5.36
CA TYR A 100 22.98 7.31 -5.90
C TYR A 100 22.72 6.29 -4.76
N PRO A 101 21.53 5.68 -4.70
CA PRO A 101 21.26 4.61 -3.73
C PRO A 101 22.04 3.34 -4.08
N SER A 102 22.12 2.43 -3.10
CA SER A 102 22.61 1.08 -3.35
C SER A 102 21.74 0.37 -4.39
N GLY A 103 22.36 -0.48 -5.20
CA GLY A 103 21.66 -1.27 -6.20
C GLY A 103 20.70 -2.30 -5.60
N LEU A 104 19.89 -2.88 -6.47
CA LEU A 104 18.86 -3.86 -6.10
C LEU A 104 19.43 -5.10 -5.41
N ASP A 105 20.61 -5.56 -5.83
CA ASP A 105 21.30 -6.73 -5.24
C ASP A 105 21.57 -6.54 -3.75
N ILE A 106 21.95 -5.32 -3.33
CA ILE A 106 22.16 -5.02 -1.90
C ILE A 106 20.83 -5.02 -1.13
N GLN A 107 19.76 -4.54 -1.74
CA GLN A 107 18.42 -4.56 -1.13
C GLN A 107 17.92 -6.01 -0.98
N ASN A 108 18.09 -6.84 -2.00
CA ASN A 108 17.77 -8.27 -1.95
C ASN A 108 18.57 -9.00 -0.85
N LEU A 109 19.88 -8.72 -0.76
CA LEU A 109 20.72 -9.28 0.30
C LEU A 109 20.26 -8.90 1.71
N LEU A 110 19.87 -7.63 1.91
CA LEU A 110 19.37 -7.17 3.20
C LEU A 110 18.01 -7.78 3.54
N ALA A 111 17.11 -7.87 2.57
CA ALA A 111 15.83 -8.53 2.72
C ALA A 111 15.98 -10.02 3.04
N ALA A 112 16.86 -10.73 2.32
CA ALA A 112 17.15 -12.12 2.58
C ALA A 112 17.66 -12.37 4.01
N LYS A 113 18.55 -11.51 4.50
CA LYS A 113 19.00 -11.56 5.90
C LYS A 113 17.86 -11.31 6.90
N MET A 114 16.94 -10.40 6.59
CA MET A 114 15.81 -10.08 7.43
C MET A 114 14.82 -11.25 7.52
N PHE A 115 14.54 -11.89 6.39
CA PHE A 115 13.59 -13.00 6.30
C PHE A 115 14.22 -14.39 6.50
N GLY A 116 15.54 -14.49 6.62
CA GLY A 116 16.24 -15.76 6.84
C GLY A 116 16.23 -16.70 5.63
N CYS A 117 16.16 -16.16 4.41
CA CYS A 117 16.14 -16.95 3.17
C CYS A 117 17.36 -16.67 2.29
N ASP A 118 17.50 -17.43 1.18
CA ASP A 118 18.58 -17.24 0.22
C ASP A 118 18.33 -15.92 -0.57
N PRO A 119 19.37 -15.10 -0.82
CA PRO A 119 19.22 -13.92 -1.68
C PRO A 119 18.70 -14.22 -3.10
N ALA A 120 18.88 -15.43 -3.61
CA ALA A 120 18.33 -15.85 -4.90
C ALA A 120 16.81 -16.11 -4.86
N GLU A 121 16.22 -16.27 -3.67
CA GLU A 121 14.79 -16.52 -3.44
C GLU A 121 14.01 -15.23 -3.20
N ILE A 122 14.69 -14.07 -3.17
CA ILE A 122 14.06 -12.79 -2.82
C ILE A 122 14.26 -11.75 -3.93
N LEU A 123 13.21 -11.00 -4.19
CA LEU A 123 13.24 -9.81 -5.06
C LEU A 123 12.54 -8.65 -4.34
N VAL A 124 13.26 -7.55 -4.15
CA VAL A 124 12.69 -6.31 -3.64
C VAL A 124 12.23 -5.45 -4.81
N GLY A 125 10.99 -4.99 -4.77
CA GLY A 125 10.41 -4.10 -5.78
C GLY A 125 9.87 -2.81 -5.18
N ASN A 126 9.44 -1.91 -6.04
CA ASN A 126 8.84 -0.63 -5.64
C ASN A 126 7.32 -0.78 -5.46
N GLY A 127 6.94 -1.55 -4.43
CA GLY A 127 5.56 -1.88 -4.11
C GLY A 127 5.01 -3.09 -4.86
N ALA A 128 3.86 -3.60 -4.37
CA ALA A 128 3.22 -4.80 -4.89
C ALA A 128 2.83 -4.69 -6.38
N ALA A 129 2.36 -3.53 -6.82
CA ALA A 129 1.89 -3.32 -8.20
C ALA A 129 3.00 -3.57 -9.25
N GLU A 130 4.26 -3.19 -8.95
CA GLU A 130 5.42 -3.49 -9.80
C GLU A 130 5.68 -4.99 -9.87
N LEU A 131 5.71 -5.65 -8.71
CA LEU A 131 5.98 -7.08 -8.62
C LEU A 131 4.87 -7.91 -9.28
N ILE A 132 3.61 -7.57 -9.07
CA ILE A 132 2.46 -8.24 -9.71
C ILE A 132 2.56 -8.11 -11.24
N LYS A 133 2.86 -6.91 -11.74
CA LYS A 133 3.05 -6.67 -13.17
C LYS A 133 4.18 -7.53 -13.74
N ALA A 134 5.34 -7.56 -13.07
CA ALA A 134 6.48 -8.35 -13.49
C ALA A 134 6.16 -9.85 -13.49
N LEU A 135 5.54 -10.34 -12.41
CA LEU A 135 5.16 -11.74 -12.25
C LEU A 135 4.22 -12.20 -13.37
N PHE A 136 3.17 -11.44 -13.68
CA PHE A 136 2.23 -11.82 -14.72
C PHE A 136 2.74 -11.63 -16.15
N SER A 137 3.86 -10.92 -16.32
CA SER A 137 4.55 -10.87 -17.62
C SER A 137 5.33 -12.16 -17.95
N ILE A 138 5.74 -12.93 -16.93
CA ILE A 138 6.52 -14.15 -17.08
C ILE A 138 5.73 -15.44 -16.88
N LEU A 139 4.72 -15.44 -16.00
CA LEU A 139 3.89 -16.61 -15.74
C LEU A 139 2.81 -16.76 -16.82
N PRO A 140 2.79 -17.89 -17.55
CA PRO A 140 1.78 -18.13 -18.59
C PRO A 140 0.49 -18.71 -18.04
N GLY A 141 -0.58 -18.64 -18.83
CA GLY A 141 -1.84 -19.32 -18.58
C GLY A 141 -2.90 -18.46 -17.90
N LYS A 142 -4.05 -19.08 -17.63
CA LYS A 142 -5.19 -18.47 -16.94
C LYS A 142 -4.86 -18.21 -15.49
N VAL A 143 -5.34 -17.09 -14.97
CA VAL A 143 -5.14 -16.62 -13.59
C VAL A 143 -6.47 -16.70 -12.85
N GLY A 144 -6.53 -17.58 -11.85
CA GLY A 144 -7.68 -17.68 -10.95
C GLY A 144 -7.60 -16.63 -9.86
N ILE A 145 -8.64 -15.84 -9.73
CA ILE A 145 -8.74 -14.74 -8.77
C ILE A 145 -10.02 -14.88 -7.97
N ILE A 146 -9.92 -14.73 -6.66
CA ILE A 146 -11.04 -14.77 -5.73
C ILE A 146 -11.63 -13.38 -5.61
N TYR A 147 -12.94 -13.24 -5.74
CA TYR A 147 -13.66 -11.96 -5.67
C TYR A 147 -14.55 -11.88 -4.43
N PRO A 148 -14.66 -10.67 -3.84
CA PRO A 148 -13.99 -9.41 -4.18
C PRO A 148 -12.48 -9.46 -3.91
N THR A 149 -11.68 -8.62 -4.60
CA THR A 149 -10.21 -8.70 -4.54
C THR A 149 -9.53 -7.34 -4.63
N PHE A 150 -8.21 -7.33 -4.38
CA PHE A 150 -7.35 -6.19 -4.69
C PHE A 150 -7.22 -6.00 -6.22
N ASN A 151 -7.59 -4.82 -6.71
CA ASN A 151 -7.81 -4.56 -8.13
C ASN A 151 -6.58 -4.71 -9.04
N GLU A 152 -5.36 -4.60 -8.50
CA GLU A 152 -4.14 -4.80 -9.29
C GLU A 152 -4.06 -6.19 -9.92
N TYR A 153 -4.57 -7.23 -9.26
CA TYR A 153 -4.54 -8.58 -9.81
C TYR A 153 -5.35 -8.74 -11.10
N PRO A 154 -6.66 -8.40 -11.14
CA PRO A 154 -7.42 -8.49 -12.37
C PRO A 154 -6.94 -7.52 -13.44
N GLU A 155 -6.53 -6.29 -13.08
CA GLU A 155 -5.99 -5.34 -14.05
C GLU A 155 -4.73 -5.85 -14.76
N ARG A 156 -3.80 -6.47 -14.04
CA ARG A 156 -2.57 -7.01 -14.62
C ARG A 156 -2.76 -8.35 -15.33
N ALA A 157 -3.69 -9.16 -14.87
CA ALA A 157 -4.03 -10.43 -15.54
C ALA A 157 -4.83 -10.22 -16.84
N GLY A 158 -5.66 -9.16 -16.90
CA GLY A 158 -6.45 -8.78 -18.06
C GLY A 158 -7.39 -9.91 -18.52
N ASN A 159 -7.35 -10.26 -19.79
CA ASN A 159 -8.21 -11.29 -20.38
C ASN A 159 -7.88 -12.74 -19.95
N ARG A 160 -6.90 -12.93 -19.09
CA ARG A 160 -6.53 -14.26 -18.55
C ARG A 160 -7.26 -14.60 -17.26
N VAL A 161 -8.05 -13.67 -16.72
CA VAL A 161 -8.77 -13.84 -15.46
C VAL A 161 -9.82 -14.95 -15.59
N GLU A 162 -9.82 -15.84 -14.61
CA GLU A 162 -10.92 -16.76 -14.30
C GLU A 162 -11.37 -16.39 -12.88
N GLU A 163 -12.65 -16.10 -12.73
CA GLU A 163 -13.18 -15.58 -11.47
C GLU A 163 -13.68 -16.71 -10.57
N PHE A 164 -13.34 -16.64 -9.28
CA PHE A 164 -13.97 -17.40 -8.22
C PHE A 164 -14.82 -16.46 -7.37
N VAL A 165 -16.11 -16.67 -7.37
CA VAL A 165 -17.05 -15.91 -6.53
C VAL A 165 -17.71 -16.92 -5.59
N THR A 166 -17.54 -16.71 -4.28
CA THR A 166 -18.22 -17.53 -3.29
C THR A 166 -19.70 -17.14 -3.17
N GLU A 167 -20.55 -18.11 -2.89
CA GLU A 167 -21.98 -17.88 -2.61
C GLU A 167 -22.23 -17.53 -1.13
N ASP A 168 -21.19 -17.63 -0.30
CA ASP A 168 -21.29 -17.33 1.14
C ASP A 168 -21.37 -15.81 1.35
N PRO A 169 -22.37 -15.31 2.14
CA PRO A 169 -22.56 -13.88 2.36
C PRO A 169 -21.42 -13.23 3.16
N ASP A 170 -20.66 -14.00 3.91
CA ASP A 170 -19.48 -13.55 4.65
C ASP A 170 -18.18 -13.81 3.88
N PHE A 171 -18.27 -14.10 2.58
CA PHE A 171 -17.15 -14.35 1.66
C PHE A 171 -16.24 -15.51 2.09
N GLN A 172 -16.79 -16.47 2.84
CA GLN A 172 -16.03 -17.64 3.25
C GLN A 172 -15.94 -18.66 2.11
N TYR A 173 -14.84 -19.37 2.05
CA TYR A 173 -14.60 -20.47 1.12
C TYR A 173 -13.68 -21.51 1.73
N SER A 174 -13.82 -22.74 1.28
CA SER A 174 -13.03 -23.88 1.76
C SER A 174 -11.85 -24.18 0.83
N VAL A 175 -10.85 -24.85 1.36
CA VAL A 175 -9.74 -25.38 0.54
C VAL A 175 -10.21 -26.35 -0.54
N ALA A 176 -11.30 -27.09 -0.30
CA ALA A 176 -11.84 -28.02 -1.27
C ALA A 176 -12.39 -27.29 -2.50
N GLU A 177 -13.11 -26.18 -2.30
CA GLU A 177 -13.59 -25.31 -3.38
C GLU A 177 -12.43 -24.70 -4.16
N LEU A 178 -11.37 -24.22 -3.47
CA LEU A 178 -10.17 -23.69 -4.12
C LEU A 178 -9.45 -24.76 -4.95
N LYS A 179 -9.32 -25.99 -4.45
CA LYS A 179 -8.73 -27.10 -5.21
C LYS A 179 -9.52 -27.43 -6.47
N GLU A 180 -10.85 -27.43 -6.37
CA GLU A 180 -11.72 -27.64 -7.54
C GLU A 180 -11.60 -26.49 -8.56
N PHE A 181 -11.64 -25.26 -8.07
CA PHE A 181 -11.44 -24.08 -8.92
C PHE A 181 -10.06 -24.07 -9.59
N ALA A 182 -9.02 -24.40 -8.86
CA ALA A 182 -7.65 -24.44 -9.36
C ALA A 182 -7.45 -25.39 -10.55
N LYS A 183 -8.35 -26.37 -10.77
CA LYS A 183 -8.29 -27.23 -11.96
C LYS A 183 -8.44 -26.44 -13.26
N LYS A 184 -9.15 -25.33 -13.24
CA LYS A 184 -9.47 -24.50 -14.40
C LYS A 184 -8.37 -23.50 -14.80
N VAL A 185 -7.36 -23.29 -13.93
CA VAL A 185 -6.35 -22.23 -14.05
C VAL A 185 -4.93 -22.78 -14.01
N GLY A 186 -3.98 -22.02 -14.48
CA GLY A 186 -2.54 -22.30 -14.36
C GLY A 186 -1.92 -21.65 -13.15
N ILE A 187 -2.48 -20.51 -12.74
CA ILE A 187 -2.03 -19.70 -11.61
C ILE A 187 -3.22 -19.46 -10.71
N LEU A 188 -3.09 -19.74 -9.42
CA LEU A 188 -4.06 -19.31 -8.41
C LEU A 188 -3.49 -18.13 -7.63
N VAL A 189 -4.23 -17.03 -7.53
CA VAL A 189 -3.90 -15.90 -6.65
C VAL A 189 -4.71 -16.06 -5.37
N LEU A 190 -4.03 -16.00 -4.25
CA LEU A 190 -4.61 -16.06 -2.92
C LEU A 190 -4.02 -14.96 -2.05
N ILE A 191 -4.85 -14.06 -1.57
CA ILE A 191 -4.48 -13.03 -0.59
C ILE A 191 -4.83 -13.61 0.78
N ASN A 192 -3.88 -13.64 1.72
CA ASN A 192 -4.12 -14.30 3.01
C ASN A 192 -3.41 -13.57 4.17
N PRO A 193 -4.13 -12.88 5.05
CA PRO A 193 -5.60 -12.65 5.08
C PRO A 193 -6.11 -11.94 3.83
N ASP A 194 -7.32 -12.31 3.41
CA ASP A 194 -7.91 -11.80 2.17
C ASP A 194 -8.26 -10.30 2.25
N ASN A 195 -8.10 -9.61 1.14
CA ASN A 195 -8.47 -8.21 0.97
C ASN A 195 -9.50 -8.09 -0.17
N PRO A 196 -10.77 -7.71 0.11
CA PRO A 196 -11.24 -6.99 1.29
C PRO A 196 -11.97 -7.85 2.35
N SER A 197 -12.20 -9.14 2.13
CA SER A 197 -13.10 -9.94 2.97
C SER A 197 -12.58 -10.23 4.38
N GLY A 198 -11.25 -10.23 4.56
CA GLY A 198 -10.62 -10.63 5.81
C GLY A 198 -10.61 -12.16 6.04
N HIS A 199 -11.09 -12.97 5.08
CA HIS A 199 -11.03 -14.42 5.20
C HIS A 199 -9.58 -14.91 5.37
N PHE A 200 -9.35 -15.84 6.28
CA PHE A 200 -8.01 -16.33 6.61
C PHE A 200 -7.94 -17.84 6.55
N LEU A 201 -6.95 -18.35 5.84
CA LEU A 201 -6.64 -19.76 5.76
C LEU A 201 -5.41 -20.09 6.62
N PRO A 202 -5.53 -20.99 7.60
CA PRO A 202 -4.40 -21.44 8.42
C PRO A 202 -3.29 -22.13 7.60
N GLN A 203 -2.05 -22.10 8.10
CA GLN A 203 -0.87 -22.65 7.42
C GLN A 203 -1.06 -24.10 6.97
N ALA A 204 -1.60 -24.95 7.83
CA ALA A 204 -1.84 -26.34 7.48
C ALA A 204 -2.73 -26.50 6.24
N VAL A 205 -3.72 -25.60 6.08
CA VAL A 205 -4.62 -25.56 4.94
C VAL A 205 -3.89 -25.05 3.69
N LEU A 206 -3.03 -24.02 3.84
CA LEU A 206 -2.19 -23.51 2.76
C LEU A 206 -1.20 -24.58 2.26
N LEU A 207 -0.58 -25.34 3.16
CA LEU A 207 0.34 -26.41 2.80
C LEU A 207 -0.37 -27.56 2.06
N ASP A 208 -1.58 -27.88 2.43
CA ASP A 208 -2.41 -28.89 1.73
C ASP A 208 -2.79 -28.38 0.31
N LEU A 209 -3.14 -27.10 0.17
CA LEU A 209 -3.39 -26.48 -1.14
C LEU A 209 -2.12 -26.46 -2.01
N LEU A 210 -1.00 -26.05 -1.45
CA LEU A 210 0.31 -26.01 -2.15
C LEU A 210 0.70 -27.41 -2.66
N ALA A 211 0.54 -28.45 -1.82
CA ALA A 211 0.85 -29.82 -2.22
C ALA A 211 -0.01 -30.29 -3.40
N GLU A 212 -1.27 -29.89 -3.45
CA GLU A 212 -2.17 -30.19 -4.57
C GLU A 212 -1.78 -29.44 -5.83
N LEU A 213 -1.52 -28.12 -5.73
CA LEU A 213 -1.12 -27.30 -6.86
C LEU A 213 0.20 -27.77 -7.48
N LYS A 214 1.19 -28.12 -6.65
CA LYS A 214 2.47 -28.68 -7.11
C LYS A 214 2.29 -29.98 -7.87
N ARG A 215 1.48 -30.91 -7.36
CA ARG A 215 1.19 -32.19 -8.03
C ARG A 215 0.58 -31.97 -9.43
N ASN A 216 -0.12 -30.88 -9.63
CA ASN A 216 -0.81 -30.53 -10.87
C ASN A 216 -0.02 -29.50 -11.74
N ASN A 217 1.24 -29.22 -11.41
CA ASN A 217 2.10 -28.23 -12.09
C ASN A 217 1.43 -26.85 -12.22
N LYS A 218 0.86 -26.35 -11.11
CA LYS A 218 0.20 -25.07 -11.04
C LYS A 218 0.94 -24.15 -10.08
N TYR A 219 0.89 -22.86 -10.35
CA TYR A 219 1.49 -21.83 -9.51
C TYR A 219 0.50 -21.31 -8.46
N LEU A 220 0.99 -21.06 -7.26
CA LEU A 220 0.32 -20.24 -6.25
C LEU A 220 1.03 -18.90 -6.15
N VAL A 221 0.30 -17.80 -6.30
CA VAL A 221 0.72 -16.46 -5.91
C VAL A 221 0.05 -16.19 -4.58
N LEU A 222 0.82 -16.29 -3.50
CA LEU A 222 0.34 -16.01 -2.15
C LEU A 222 0.73 -14.58 -1.77
N ASP A 223 -0.28 -13.74 -1.53
CA ASP A 223 -0.10 -12.38 -1.06
C ASP A 223 -0.28 -12.33 0.45
N GLU A 224 0.79 -12.04 1.16
CA GLU A 224 0.84 -11.95 2.62
C GLU A 224 0.89 -10.49 3.12
N SER A 225 0.41 -9.54 2.32
CA SER A 225 0.45 -8.11 2.68
C SER A 225 -0.20 -7.79 4.03
N PHE A 226 -1.13 -8.63 4.48
CA PHE A 226 -1.87 -8.46 5.72
C PHE A 226 -1.60 -9.55 6.78
N VAL A 227 -0.60 -10.41 6.60
CA VAL A 227 -0.31 -11.51 7.55
C VAL A 227 -0.03 -11.03 8.97
N ASP A 228 0.55 -9.83 9.12
CA ASP A 228 0.80 -9.24 10.45
C ASP A 228 -0.47 -8.81 11.20
N PHE A 229 -1.63 -8.79 10.54
CA PHE A 229 -2.94 -8.51 11.16
C PHE A 229 -3.66 -9.79 11.62
N ALA A 230 -3.14 -10.98 11.30
CA ALA A 230 -3.68 -12.22 11.83
C ALA A 230 -3.46 -12.32 13.35
N GLU A 231 -4.26 -13.15 14.02
CA GLU A 231 -4.07 -13.45 15.45
C GLU A 231 -2.66 -13.98 15.70
N GLU A 232 -2.09 -13.73 16.89
CA GLU A 232 -0.69 -14.07 17.18
C GLU A 232 -0.37 -15.57 16.99
N GLU A 233 -1.32 -16.44 17.32
CA GLU A 233 -1.18 -17.89 17.17
C GLU A 233 -1.14 -18.35 15.71
N ASP A 234 -1.70 -17.52 14.80
CA ASP A 234 -1.80 -17.79 13.37
C ASP A 234 -0.89 -16.89 12.52
N ARG A 235 -0.12 -16.01 13.17
CA ARG A 235 0.75 -15.04 12.51
C ARG A 235 2.07 -15.70 12.11
N TYR A 236 2.09 -16.27 10.92
CA TYR A 236 3.33 -16.73 10.31
C TYR A 236 3.31 -16.49 8.80
N SER A 237 4.47 -16.09 8.31
CA SER A 237 4.70 -15.98 6.88
C SER A 237 5.10 -17.35 6.31
N MET A 238 4.70 -17.59 5.06
CA MET A 238 5.18 -18.71 4.26
C MET A 238 6.55 -18.46 3.64
N ILE A 239 7.18 -17.31 3.93
CA ILE A 239 8.56 -17.01 3.53
C ILE A 239 9.49 -17.81 4.44
N ASP A 240 9.78 -19.03 4.01
CA ASP A 240 10.65 -19.98 4.68
C ASP A 240 11.45 -20.73 3.63
N SER A 241 12.78 -20.76 3.77
CA SER A 241 13.65 -21.38 2.76
C SER A 241 13.36 -22.85 2.50
N ASP A 242 13.00 -23.63 3.53
CA ASP A 242 12.68 -25.04 3.34
C ASP A 242 11.38 -25.21 2.56
N LEU A 243 10.39 -24.33 2.82
CA LEU A 243 9.13 -24.32 2.06
C LEU A 243 9.36 -23.85 0.62
N LEU A 244 10.11 -22.76 0.41
CA LEU A 244 10.43 -22.25 -0.92
C LEU A 244 11.13 -23.30 -1.75
N GLN A 245 12.18 -23.95 -1.24
CA GLN A 245 12.89 -25.04 -1.94
C GLN A 245 12.02 -26.25 -2.20
N LYS A 246 11.14 -26.60 -1.25
CA LYS A 246 10.23 -27.74 -1.41
C LYS A 246 9.17 -27.51 -2.48
N TYR A 247 8.67 -26.29 -2.63
CA TYR A 247 7.54 -25.96 -3.51
C TYR A 247 7.91 -25.14 -4.75
N HIS A 248 9.19 -24.94 -4.98
CA HIS A 248 9.71 -24.28 -6.17
C HIS A 248 9.44 -25.08 -7.47
#